data_8a56557f8a547b7ede45e89ca1c8b0d6
#
_entry.id   8a56557f8a547b7ede45e89ca1c8b0d6
#
_cell.length_a   1.000
_cell.length_b   1.000
_cell.length_c   1.000
_cell.angle_alpha   90.00
_cell.angle_beta   90.00
_cell.angle_gamma   90.00
#
_symmetry.space_group_name_H-M   'P 1'
#
loop_
_entity.id
_entity.type
_entity.pdbx_description
1 polymer ?
#
loop_
_entity_poly.entity_id
_entity_poly.type
_entity_poly.pdbx_seq_one_letter_code
_entity_poly.pdbx_strand_id
1 'polypeptide(L)'
;FRSEGDTLAIAASLEAYSKHPLAAAVTQAAADRGLRLLQVEELAEKPGRGLTGLVQRPGTNEKPHAVAITSRQKLTAADPAGAAALPAAAGGLECVVVIDGSVAALLRFRDAPRADGQSFVRHLGPAHRLDRVMLVSGDRESEVKWLADTVGITEVHAGIQPEGKLKIVEEAVRQAPVVFVGDGINDAPALAAATVGVAMGAASDVTSEAAGAVIMDCSLERVDELFHIASRMRSIALQSAVGGMAASLAGMGLAAAGFLTPAAGALLQEAIDVVAVLNALRVSWHPGSLTDYR
;
A
#
# COMPACT_ATOMS: atom_id res chain seq x y z
N PHE A 1 -14.39 22.03 29.73
CA PHE A 1 -14.00 21.35 28.49
C PHE A 1 -15.24 21.14 27.63
N ARG A 2 -15.50 22.01 26.66
CA ARG A 2 -16.74 21.95 25.84
C ARG A 2 -16.46 21.95 24.33
N SER A 3 -15.20 22.15 23.91
CA SER A 3 -14.83 22.13 22.49
C SER A 3 -14.17 20.80 22.11
N GLU A 4 -14.25 20.46 20.83
CA GLU A 4 -13.50 19.31 20.26
C GLU A 4 -12.00 19.43 20.51
N GLY A 5 -11.46 20.66 20.39
CA GLY A 5 -10.05 20.91 20.65
C GLY A 5 -9.65 20.68 22.11
N ASP A 6 -10.47 21.10 23.07
CA ASP A 6 -10.21 20.84 24.49
C ASP A 6 -10.17 19.34 24.79
N THR A 7 -11.14 18.58 24.25
CA THR A 7 -11.24 17.14 24.47
C THR A 7 -10.06 16.39 23.83
N LEU A 8 -9.61 16.83 22.64
CA LEU A 8 -8.43 16.29 21.99
C LEU A 8 -7.16 16.61 22.78
N ALA A 9 -7.01 17.84 23.31
CA ALA A 9 -5.88 18.23 24.15
C ALA A 9 -5.80 17.37 25.41
N ILE A 10 -6.93 17.10 26.06
CA ILE A 10 -7.03 16.23 27.23
C ILE A 10 -6.61 14.80 26.88
N ALA A 11 -7.16 14.23 25.81
CA ALA A 11 -6.83 12.88 25.37
C ALA A 11 -5.35 12.76 25.01
N ALA A 12 -4.80 13.72 24.25
CA ALA A 12 -3.39 13.76 23.87
C ALA A 12 -2.47 13.88 25.09
N SER A 13 -2.87 14.67 26.09
CA SER A 13 -2.08 14.80 27.35
C SER A 13 -1.96 13.50 28.08
N LEU A 14 -3.02 12.70 28.13
CA LEU A 14 -3.02 11.38 28.77
C LEU A 14 -2.24 10.38 27.93
N GLU A 15 -2.48 10.34 26.61
CA GLU A 15 -1.81 9.42 25.66
C GLU A 15 -0.31 9.70 25.52
N ALA A 16 0.17 10.92 25.80
CA ALA A 16 1.60 11.24 25.77
C ALA A 16 2.45 10.35 26.69
N TYR A 17 1.84 9.70 27.66
CA TYR A 17 2.49 8.79 28.59
C TYR A 17 2.22 7.31 28.29
N SER A 18 1.37 7.02 27.31
CA SER A 18 1.03 5.65 26.91
C SER A 18 2.07 5.07 25.94
N LYS A 19 2.30 3.76 26.05
CA LYS A 19 3.12 3.00 25.09
C LYS A 19 2.29 2.37 23.97
N HIS A 20 1.00 2.67 23.91
CA HIS A 20 0.11 2.10 22.90
C HIS A 20 0.42 2.70 21.51
N PRO A 21 0.43 1.89 20.43
CA PRO A 21 0.73 2.41 19.08
C PRO A 21 -0.16 3.57 18.63
N LEU A 22 -1.43 3.62 19.09
CA LEU A 22 -2.36 4.70 18.76
C LEU A 22 -2.08 6.02 19.50
N ALA A 23 -1.32 6.00 20.58
CA ALA A 23 -0.97 7.20 21.34
C ALA A 23 -0.25 8.25 20.49
N ALA A 24 0.65 7.80 19.62
CA ALA A 24 1.35 8.67 18.68
C ALA A 24 0.39 9.40 17.74
N ALA A 25 -0.66 8.74 17.27
CA ALA A 25 -1.65 9.36 16.38
C ALA A 25 -2.47 10.45 17.10
N VAL A 26 -2.83 10.24 18.37
CA VAL A 26 -3.58 11.23 19.17
C VAL A 26 -2.71 12.45 19.47
N THR A 27 -1.48 12.23 19.90
CA THR A 27 -0.53 13.33 20.20
C THR A 27 -0.16 14.12 18.95
N GLN A 28 0.03 13.45 17.81
CA GLN A 28 0.28 14.12 16.53
C GLN A 28 -0.92 14.96 16.09
N ALA A 29 -2.15 14.43 16.18
CA ALA A 29 -3.36 15.17 15.82
C ALA A 29 -3.55 16.42 16.69
N ALA A 30 -3.14 16.39 17.96
CA ALA A 30 -3.15 17.58 18.82
C ALA A 30 -2.06 18.57 18.42
N ALA A 31 -0.86 18.12 18.09
CA ALA A 31 0.24 18.96 17.62
C ALA A 31 -0.10 19.67 16.30
N ASP A 32 -0.68 18.96 15.33
CA ASP A 32 -1.09 19.51 14.04
C ASP A 32 -2.15 20.61 14.17
N ARG A 33 -2.97 20.56 15.23
CA ARG A 33 -3.94 21.61 15.59
C ARG A 33 -3.37 22.70 16.50
N GLY A 34 -2.09 22.65 16.82
CA GLY A 34 -1.41 23.63 17.70
C GLY A 34 -1.90 23.59 19.15
N LEU A 35 -2.47 22.47 19.60
CA LEU A 35 -3.00 22.33 20.94
C LEU A 35 -1.88 22.10 21.95
N ARG A 36 -1.96 22.76 23.11
CA ARG A 36 -1.00 22.56 24.20
C ARG A 36 -1.43 21.39 25.07
N LEU A 37 -0.48 20.52 25.41
CA LEU A 37 -0.72 19.45 26.37
C LEU A 37 -0.92 20.01 27.77
N LEU A 38 -1.77 19.34 28.55
CA LEU A 38 -2.15 19.70 29.90
C LEU A 38 -1.34 18.90 30.92
N GLN A 39 -1.40 19.30 32.17
CA GLN A 39 -0.74 18.59 33.26
C GLN A 39 -1.54 17.32 33.59
N VAL A 40 -0.83 16.19 33.75
CA VAL A 40 -1.44 14.89 34.08
C VAL A 40 -0.89 14.40 35.40
N GLU A 41 -1.78 13.98 36.27
CA GLU A 41 -1.47 13.37 37.58
C GLU A 41 -2.18 12.03 37.72
N GLU A 42 -1.75 11.19 38.64
CA GLU A 42 -2.34 9.89 38.95
C GLU A 42 -2.55 8.97 37.71
N LEU A 43 -1.58 9.01 36.79
CA LEU A 43 -1.65 8.19 35.59
C LEU A 43 -1.62 6.70 35.94
N ALA A 44 -2.60 5.95 35.41
CA ALA A 44 -2.65 4.51 35.50
C ALA A 44 -3.03 3.87 34.16
N GLU A 45 -2.14 3.04 33.65
CA GLU A 45 -2.42 2.19 32.50
C GLU A 45 -2.58 0.74 32.98
N LYS A 46 -3.81 0.21 32.94
CA LYS A 46 -4.08 -1.16 33.36
C LYS A 46 -4.42 -2.00 32.13
N PRO A 47 -3.69 -3.11 31.90
CA PRO A 47 -4.03 -4.05 30.85
C PRO A 47 -5.51 -4.43 30.94
N GLY A 48 -6.22 -4.25 29.85
CA GLY A 48 -7.65 -4.56 29.80
C GLY A 48 -8.60 -3.51 30.38
N ARG A 49 -8.15 -2.43 31.03
CA ARG A 49 -9.02 -1.35 31.56
C ARG A 49 -8.87 -0.02 30.85
N GLY A 50 -7.82 0.17 30.03
CA GLY A 50 -7.53 1.42 29.37
C GLY A 50 -6.60 2.32 30.16
N LEU A 51 -6.49 3.56 29.73
CA LEU A 51 -5.64 4.59 30.31
C LEU A 51 -6.50 5.56 31.13
N THR A 52 -6.08 5.86 32.37
CA THR A 52 -6.80 6.76 33.26
C THR A 52 -5.84 7.74 33.93
N GLY A 53 -6.31 8.92 34.26
CA GLY A 53 -5.53 9.92 34.98
C GLY A 53 -6.35 11.16 35.34
N LEU A 54 -5.76 12.04 36.13
CA LEU A 54 -6.29 13.37 36.42
C LEU A 54 -5.62 14.40 35.51
N VAL A 55 -6.43 15.19 34.82
CA VAL A 55 -5.93 16.21 33.87
C VAL A 55 -6.35 17.59 34.32
N GLN A 56 -5.39 18.52 34.39
CA GLN A 56 -5.62 19.90 34.83
C GLN A 56 -4.94 20.91 33.89
N ARG A 57 -5.53 22.09 33.71
CA ARG A 57 -4.88 23.19 33.01
C ARG A 57 -3.78 23.80 33.89
N PRO A 58 -2.54 23.95 33.37
CA PRO A 58 -1.47 24.55 34.13
C PRO A 58 -1.81 25.99 34.53
N GLY A 59 -1.58 26.34 35.80
CA GLY A 59 -1.77 27.69 36.32
C GLY A 59 -3.22 28.08 36.61
N THR A 60 -4.17 27.14 36.61
CA THR A 60 -5.55 27.39 37.04
C THR A 60 -5.85 26.71 38.38
N ASN A 61 -6.78 27.31 39.16
CA ASN A 61 -7.30 26.71 40.39
C ASN A 61 -8.53 25.81 40.12
N GLU A 62 -8.75 25.38 38.86
CA GLU A 62 -9.80 24.46 38.51
C GLU A 62 -9.51 23.05 39.08
N LYS A 63 -10.58 22.36 39.47
CA LYS A 63 -10.41 20.97 39.92
C LYS A 63 -9.89 20.10 38.80
N PRO A 64 -8.95 19.17 39.08
CA PRO A 64 -8.54 18.19 38.08
C PRO A 64 -9.73 17.37 37.60
N HIS A 65 -9.76 17.09 36.31
CA HIS A 65 -10.79 16.23 35.69
C HIS A 65 -10.32 14.78 35.67
N ALA A 66 -11.19 13.87 36.11
CA ALA A 66 -10.94 12.44 35.97
C ALA A 66 -11.17 12.00 34.53
N VAL A 67 -10.13 11.54 33.86
CA VAL A 67 -10.17 11.18 32.45
C VAL A 67 -9.87 9.71 32.27
N ALA A 68 -10.63 9.03 31.44
CA ALA A 68 -10.40 7.67 31.03
C ALA A 68 -10.47 7.53 29.50
N ILE A 69 -9.51 6.81 28.92
CA ILE A 69 -9.52 6.40 27.52
C ILE A 69 -9.70 4.88 27.47
N THR A 70 -10.77 4.43 26.85
CA THR A 70 -11.16 3.02 26.85
C THR A 70 -11.75 2.59 25.51
N SER A 71 -11.93 1.29 25.28
CA SER A 71 -12.62 0.81 24.08
C SER A 71 -14.14 0.87 24.22
N ARG A 72 -14.85 0.97 23.10
CA ARG A 72 -16.34 0.91 23.07
C ARG A 72 -16.87 -0.32 23.82
N GLN A 73 -16.28 -1.49 23.60
CA GLN A 73 -16.70 -2.73 24.24
C GLN A 73 -16.64 -2.65 25.78
N LYS A 74 -15.59 -2.04 26.31
CA LYS A 74 -15.43 -1.87 27.77
C LYS A 74 -16.37 -0.84 28.33
N LEU A 75 -16.58 0.26 27.59
CA LEU A 75 -17.60 1.24 27.98
C LEU A 75 -18.98 0.60 28.03
N THR A 76 -19.36 -0.20 27.03
CA THR A 76 -20.64 -0.91 27.01
C THR A 76 -20.82 -1.83 28.22
N ALA A 77 -19.74 -2.47 28.67
CA ALA A 77 -19.80 -3.33 29.86
C ALA A 77 -19.91 -2.53 31.18
N ALA A 78 -19.30 -1.33 31.25
CA ALA A 78 -19.26 -0.49 32.44
C ALA A 78 -20.42 0.49 32.54
N ASP A 79 -20.79 1.11 31.43
CA ASP A 79 -21.89 2.08 31.27
C ASP A 79 -22.65 1.83 29.97
N PRO A 80 -23.63 0.94 29.95
CA PRO A 80 -24.46 0.66 28.77
C PRO A 80 -25.24 1.89 28.26
N ALA A 81 -25.63 2.79 29.15
CA ALA A 81 -26.39 3.98 28.76
C ALA A 81 -25.50 5.00 28.04
N GLY A 82 -24.32 5.27 28.58
CA GLY A 82 -23.30 6.10 27.91
C GLY A 82 -22.86 5.51 26.57
N ALA A 83 -22.73 4.19 26.48
CA ALA A 83 -22.36 3.50 25.23
C ALA A 83 -23.47 3.60 24.18
N ALA A 84 -24.75 3.60 24.56
CA ALA A 84 -25.89 3.74 23.65
C ALA A 84 -25.97 5.14 22.99
N ALA A 85 -25.38 6.17 23.61
CA ALA A 85 -25.29 7.51 23.06
C ALA A 85 -24.20 7.67 21.98
N LEU A 86 -23.31 6.69 21.85
CA LEU A 86 -22.26 6.73 20.83
C LEU A 86 -22.86 6.51 19.44
N PRO A 87 -22.30 7.19 18.40
CA PRO A 87 -22.64 6.90 17.01
C PRO A 87 -22.48 5.42 16.69
N ALA A 88 -23.20 4.92 15.70
CA ALA A 88 -23.05 3.55 15.23
C ALA A 88 -21.54 3.22 15.01
N ALA A 89 -21.16 2.00 15.35
CA ALA A 89 -19.79 1.56 15.12
C ALA A 89 -19.49 1.66 13.62
N ALA A 90 -18.51 2.49 13.28
CA ALA A 90 -17.94 2.55 11.95
C ALA A 90 -16.68 1.71 11.94
N GLY A 91 -16.18 1.35 10.76
CA GLY A 91 -14.90 0.65 10.63
C GLY A 91 -13.74 1.40 11.28
N GLY A 92 -12.64 0.68 11.54
CA GLY A 92 -11.46 1.18 12.21
C GLY A 92 -11.40 0.89 13.70
N LEU A 93 -10.30 1.33 14.31
CA LEU A 93 -10.13 1.27 15.75
C LEU A 93 -10.83 2.48 16.40
N GLU A 94 -11.53 2.25 17.46
CA GLU A 94 -12.23 3.29 18.20
C GLU A 94 -11.77 3.31 19.66
N CYS A 95 -11.50 4.50 20.18
CA CYS A 95 -11.31 4.76 21.60
C CYS A 95 -12.32 5.80 22.07
N VAL A 96 -12.89 5.58 23.25
CA VAL A 96 -13.84 6.51 23.87
C VAL A 96 -13.11 7.29 24.96
N VAL A 97 -13.25 8.58 24.93
CA VAL A 97 -12.79 9.50 25.97
C VAL A 97 -13.93 9.77 26.93
N VAL A 98 -13.74 9.45 28.18
CA VAL A 98 -14.70 9.70 29.27
C VAL A 98 -14.07 10.74 30.20
N ILE A 99 -14.81 11.79 30.52
CA ILE A 99 -14.38 12.87 31.43
C ILE A 99 -15.42 12.97 32.53
N ASP A 100 -14.98 12.90 33.79
CA ASP A 100 -15.83 12.95 34.99
C ASP A 100 -17.01 11.98 34.93
N GLY A 101 -16.79 10.79 34.41
CA GLY A 101 -17.78 9.74 34.25
C GLY A 101 -18.74 9.89 33.07
N SER A 102 -18.61 10.95 32.27
CA SER A 102 -19.46 11.16 31.10
C SER A 102 -18.68 10.98 29.79
N VAL A 103 -19.30 10.40 28.78
CA VAL A 103 -18.71 10.25 27.46
C VAL A 103 -18.49 11.64 26.83
N ALA A 104 -17.26 11.99 26.56
CA ALA A 104 -16.86 13.29 26.02
C ALA A 104 -16.56 13.24 24.52
N ALA A 105 -15.91 12.18 24.04
CA ALA A 105 -15.60 12.02 22.61
C ALA A 105 -15.42 10.55 22.23
N LEU A 106 -15.56 10.31 20.94
CA LEU A 106 -15.16 9.08 20.27
C LEU A 106 -14.02 9.39 19.32
N LEU A 107 -12.86 8.81 19.57
CA LEU A 107 -11.70 8.88 18.69
C LEU A 107 -11.75 7.71 17.72
N ARG A 108 -11.70 7.98 16.44
CA ARG A 108 -11.64 6.98 15.37
C ARG A 108 -10.28 7.04 14.69
N PHE A 109 -9.65 5.90 14.61
CA PHE A 109 -8.36 5.75 13.96
C PHE A 109 -8.53 5.01 12.66
N ARG A 110 -7.93 5.54 11.62
CA ARG A 110 -7.85 4.93 10.30
C ARG A 110 -6.44 5.04 9.80
N ASP A 111 -5.98 4.02 9.12
CA ASP A 111 -4.72 4.10 8.41
C ASP A 111 -4.87 5.12 7.28
N ALA A 112 -3.98 6.11 7.25
CA ALA A 112 -3.98 7.08 6.16
C ALA A 112 -3.54 6.37 4.88
N PRO A 113 -4.31 6.49 3.78
CA PRO A 113 -3.84 6.02 2.49
C PRO A 113 -2.55 6.74 2.13
N ARG A 114 -1.70 6.10 1.37
CA ARG A 114 -0.51 6.75 0.83
C ARG A 114 -0.92 7.97 0.01
N ALA A 115 -0.19 9.06 0.16
CA ALA A 115 -0.51 10.33 -0.53
C ALA A 115 -0.47 10.16 -2.07
N ASP A 116 0.39 9.28 -2.56
CA ASP A 116 0.58 8.95 -3.97
C ASP A 116 -0.38 7.87 -4.51
N GLY A 117 -1.18 7.23 -3.64
CA GLY A 117 -2.05 6.10 -4.03
C GLY A 117 -3.07 6.43 -5.10
N GLN A 118 -3.74 7.58 -4.99
CA GLN A 118 -4.75 8.00 -5.97
C GLN A 118 -4.14 8.33 -7.33
N SER A 119 -3.02 9.06 -7.35
CA SER A 119 -2.32 9.39 -8.58
C SER A 119 -1.80 8.14 -9.28
N PHE A 120 -1.25 7.20 -8.52
CA PHE A 120 -0.78 5.93 -9.03
C PHE A 120 -1.92 5.11 -9.69
N VAL A 121 -3.03 4.90 -8.98
CA VAL A 121 -4.17 4.13 -9.52
C VAL A 121 -4.70 4.75 -10.82
N ARG A 122 -4.83 6.08 -10.86
CA ARG A 122 -5.27 6.79 -12.08
C ARG A 122 -4.29 6.67 -13.25
N HIS A 123 -3.00 6.56 -12.94
CA HIS A 123 -1.94 6.43 -13.94
C HIS A 123 -1.93 5.05 -14.61
N LEU A 124 -2.26 3.97 -13.87
CA LEU A 124 -2.15 2.58 -14.32
C LEU A 124 -2.91 2.29 -15.63
N GLY A 125 -4.14 2.75 -15.76
CA GLY A 125 -4.96 2.52 -16.96
C GLY A 125 -4.36 3.14 -18.21
N PRO A 126 -4.20 4.48 -18.27
CA PRO A 126 -3.73 5.17 -19.48
C PRO A 126 -2.28 4.83 -19.85
N ALA A 127 -1.36 4.76 -18.87
CA ALA A 127 0.05 4.60 -19.15
C ALA A 127 0.44 3.14 -19.41
N HIS A 128 -0.11 2.21 -18.64
CA HIS A 128 0.28 0.79 -18.70
C HIS A 128 -0.77 -0.12 -19.35
N ARG A 129 -1.89 0.44 -19.83
CA ARG A 129 -2.98 -0.29 -20.50
C ARG A 129 -3.57 -1.39 -19.62
N LEU A 130 -3.71 -1.09 -18.32
CA LEU A 130 -4.38 -1.98 -17.39
C LEU A 130 -5.88 -1.68 -17.44
N ASP A 131 -6.66 -2.66 -17.92
CA ASP A 131 -8.11 -2.50 -18.08
C ASP A 131 -8.85 -2.59 -16.75
N ARG A 132 -8.21 -3.20 -15.73
CA ARG A 132 -8.88 -3.58 -14.49
C ARG A 132 -7.91 -3.49 -13.30
N VAL A 133 -8.34 -2.84 -12.23
CA VAL A 133 -7.59 -2.74 -10.97
C VAL A 133 -8.50 -3.19 -9.85
N MET A 134 -8.03 -4.17 -9.06
CA MET A 134 -8.78 -4.74 -7.94
C MET A 134 -8.06 -4.50 -6.62
N LEU A 135 -8.82 -4.22 -5.57
CA LEU A 135 -8.32 -4.19 -4.19
C LEU A 135 -8.80 -5.43 -3.44
N VAL A 136 -7.86 -6.29 -3.03
CA VAL A 136 -8.15 -7.53 -2.31
C VAL A 136 -7.49 -7.48 -0.93
N SER A 137 -8.29 -7.42 0.14
CA SER A 137 -7.79 -7.32 1.51
C SER A 137 -8.51 -8.24 2.47
N GLY A 138 -7.80 -8.67 3.52
CA GLY A 138 -8.37 -9.37 4.68
C GLY A 138 -9.06 -8.45 5.67
N ASP A 139 -8.95 -7.13 5.53
CA ASP A 139 -9.52 -6.15 6.42
C ASP A 139 -11.04 -6.06 6.29
N ARG A 140 -11.65 -5.34 7.24
CA ARG A 140 -13.09 -5.15 7.30
C ARG A 140 -13.59 -4.39 6.07
N GLU A 141 -14.76 -4.76 5.58
CA GLU A 141 -15.38 -4.19 4.39
C GLU A 141 -15.44 -2.65 4.40
N SER A 142 -15.77 -2.05 5.55
CA SER A 142 -15.85 -0.59 5.71
C SER A 142 -14.51 0.12 5.51
N GLU A 143 -13.39 -0.49 5.92
CA GLU A 143 -12.05 0.07 5.76
C GLU A 143 -11.60 -0.06 4.31
N VAL A 144 -11.80 -1.25 3.74
CA VAL A 144 -11.37 -1.53 2.36
C VAL A 144 -12.16 -0.67 1.37
N LYS A 145 -13.49 -0.51 1.56
CA LYS A 145 -14.30 0.39 0.74
C LYS A 145 -13.85 1.85 0.86
N TRP A 146 -13.63 2.33 2.08
CA TRP A 146 -13.15 3.70 2.26
C TRP A 146 -11.81 3.94 1.58
N LEU A 147 -10.85 2.99 1.69
CA LEU A 147 -9.59 3.05 0.98
C LEU A 147 -9.79 3.07 -0.54
N ALA A 148 -10.61 2.16 -1.05
CA ALA A 148 -10.92 2.05 -2.48
C ALA A 148 -11.53 3.34 -3.03
N ASP A 149 -12.52 3.92 -2.34
CA ASP A 149 -13.14 5.19 -2.70
C ASP A 149 -12.12 6.34 -2.71
N THR A 150 -11.20 6.34 -1.73
CA THR A 150 -10.15 7.37 -1.62
C THR A 150 -9.15 7.30 -2.76
N VAL A 151 -8.72 6.09 -3.16
CA VAL A 151 -7.73 5.91 -4.24
C VAL A 151 -8.36 5.76 -5.62
N GLY A 152 -9.68 5.59 -5.72
CA GLY A 152 -10.43 5.50 -6.96
C GLY A 152 -10.50 4.09 -7.56
N ILE A 153 -10.44 3.04 -6.73
CA ILE A 153 -10.64 1.64 -7.14
C ILE A 153 -12.11 1.27 -6.98
N THR A 154 -12.74 0.73 -8.02
CA THR A 154 -14.15 0.35 -8.02
C THR A 154 -14.39 -1.12 -7.68
N GLU A 155 -13.44 -1.98 -7.96
CA GLU A 155 -13.56 -3.41 -7.70
C GLU A 155 -12.86 -3.79 -6.40
N VAL A 156 -13.67 -4.25 -5.44
CA VAL A 156 -13.23 -4.43 -4.04
C VAL A 156 -13.63 -5.80 -3.53
N HIS A 157 -12.66 -6.51 -2.97
CA HIS A 157 -12.84 -7.77 -2.26
C HIS A 157 -12.31 -7.62 -0.83
N ALA A 158 -13.21 -7.50 0.13
CA ALA A 158 -12.90 -7.28 1.54
C ALA A 158 -13.14 -8.52 2.40
N GLY A 159 -12.47 -8.62 3.54
CA GLY A 159 -12.61 -9.74 4.47
C GLY A 159 -12.10 -11.08 3.92
N ILE A 160 -11.19 -11.03 2.95
CA ILE A 160 -10.73 -12.21 2.19
C ILE A 160 -9.57 -12.88 2.92
N GLN A 161 -9.76 -14.14 3.30
CA GLN A 161 -8.69 -14.98 3.84
C GLN A 161 -7.65 -15.35 2.76
N PRO A 162 -6.43 -15.79 3.13
CA PRO A 162 -5.37 -16.11 2.15
C PRO A 162 -5.82 -17.06 1.02
N GLU A 163 -6.58 -18.09 1.35
CA GLU A 163 -7.11 -19.05 0.36
C GLU A 163 -8.13 -18.40 -0.59
N GLY A 164 -8.85 -17.40 -0.11
CA GLY A 164 -9.78 -16.61 -0.92
C GLY A 164 -9.03 -15.69 -1.88
N LYS A 165 -7.92 -15.09 -1.45
CA LYS A 165 -7.06 -14.28 -2.33
C LYS A 165 -6.52 -15.11 -3.49
N LEU A 166 -6.04 -16.33 -3.21
CA LEU A 166 -5.58 -17.26 -4.22
C LEU A 166 -6.67 -17.53 -5.28
N LYS A 167 -7.89 -17.86 -4.85
CA LYS A 167 -9.01 -18.13 -5.77
C LYS A 167 -9.36 -16.94 -6.66
N ILE A 168 -9.35 -15.72 -6.11
CA ILE A 168 -9.61 -14.49 -6.87
C ILE A 168 -8.54 -14.31 -7.94
N VAL A 169 -7.27 -14.52 -7.59
CA VAL A 169 -6.14 -14.38 -8.53
C VAL A 169 -6.22 -15.47 -9.62
N GLU A 170 -6.47 -16.73 -9.26
CA GLU A 170 -6.63 -17.83 -10.23
C GLU A 170 -7.76 -17.55 -11.21
N GLU A 171 -8.90 -17.06 -10.74
CA GLU A 171 -10.03 -16.70 -11.60
C GLU A 171 -9.69 -15.53 -12.55
N ALA A 172 -9.00 -14.51 -12.04
CA ALA A 172 -8.56 -13.40 -12.85
C ALA A 172 -7.54 -13.83 -13.93
N VAL A 173 -6.60 -14.71 -13.59
CA VAL A 173 -5.59 -15.26 -14.53
C VAL A 173 -6.23 -16.06 -15.66
N ARG A 174 -7.36 -16.73 -15.42
CA ARG A 174 -8.11 -17.42 -16.50
C ARG A 174 -8.69 -16.46 -17.53
N GLN A 175 -8.94 -15.20 -17.14
CA GLN A 175 -9.55 -14.19 -18.00
C GLN A 175 -8.51 -13.34 -18.73
N ALA A 176 -7.41 -12.97 -18.05
CA ALA A 176 -6.35 -12.12 -18.60
C ALA A 176 -5.05 -12.28 -17.80
N PRO A 177 -3.90 -11.82 -18.32
CA PRO A 177 -2.67 -11.71 -17.55
C PRO A 177 -2.85 -10.79 -16.32
N VAL A 178 -2.40 -11.26 -15.16
CA VAL A 178 -2.56 -10.57 -13.87
C VAL A 178 -1.20 -10.22 -13.27
N VAL A 179 -1.05 -8.99 -12.84
CA VAL A 179 0.01 -8.58 -11.91
C VAL A 179 -0.61 -8.50 -10.51
N PHE A 180 -0.09 -9.26 -9.58
CA PHE A 180 -0.49 -9.21 -8.18
C PHE A 180 0.61 -8.59 -7.35
N VAL A 181 0.29 -7.55 -6.60
CA VAL A 181 1.22 -6.83 -5.72
C VAL A 181 0.83 -7.10 -4.27
N GLY A 182 1.77 -7.60 -3.48
CA GLY A 182 1.52 -7.93 -2.08
C GLY A 182 2.80 -7.76 -1.23
N ASP A 183 2.64 -7.63 0.08
CA ASP A 183 3.73 -7.36 1.03
C ASP A 183 3.91 -8.44 2.10
N GLY A 184 2.94 -9.34 2.24
CA GLY A 184 2.87 -10.29 3.35
C GLY A 184 3.14 -11.75 2.99
N ILE A 185 3.59 -12.51 3.98
CA ILE A 185 3.73 -13.99 3.88
C ILE A 185 2.41 -14.65 3.46
N ASN A 186 1.30 -14.10 3.91
CA ASN A 186 -0.05 -14.59 3.59
C ASN A 186 -0.42 -14.42 2.11
N ASP A 187 0.32 -13.59 1.37
CA ASP A 187 0.11 -13.34 -0.05
C ASP A 187 0.94 -14.26 -0.97
N ALA A 188 1.88 -15.03 -0.40
CA ALA A 188 2.76 -15.90 -1.18
C ALA A 188 2.01 -16.86 -2.13
N PRO A 189 0.90 -17.53 -1.75
CA PRO A 189 0.15 -18.36 -2.70
C PRO A 189 -0.46 -17.56 -3.85
N ALA A 190 -0.95 -16.35 -3.59
CA ALA A 190 -1.53 -15.46 -4.60
C ALA A 190 -0.46 -14.88 -5.53
N LEU A 191 0.72 -14.51 -4.99
CA LEU A 191 1.89 -14.09 -5.75
C LEU A 191 2.33 -15.17 -6.74
N ALA A 192 2.43 -16.42 -6.27
CA ALA A 192 2.83 -17.56 -7.11
C ALA A 192 1.80 -17.91 -8.19
N ALA A 193 0.51 -17.70 -7.94
CA ALA A 193 -0.57 -17.98 -8.87
C ALA A 193 -0.76 -16.89 -9.93
N ALA A 194 -0.31 -15.67 -9.68
CA ALA A 194 -0.40 -14.57 -10.62
C ALA A 194 0.48 -14.79 -11.86
N THR A 195 0.15 -14.15 -12.98
CA THR A 195 1.04 -14.12 -14.16
C THR A 195 2.38 -13.48 -13.81
N VAL A 196 2.35 -12.42 -13.01
CA VAL A 196 3.53 -11.80 -12.38
C VAL A 196 3.16 -11.45 -10.93
N GLY A 197 3.81 -12.09 -9.97
CA GLY A 197 3.75 -11.71 -8.57
C GLY A 197 4.82 -10.68 -8.26
N VAL A 198 4.46 -9.60 -7.57
CA VAL A 198 5.37 -8.54 -7.13
C VAL A 198 5.32 -8.44 -5.62
N ALA A 199 6.40 -8.78 -4.95
CA ALA A 199 6.55 -8.60 -3.50
C ALA A 199 7.12 -7.22 -3.18
N MET A 200 6.59 -6.56 -2.12
CA MET A 200 7.02 -5.22 -1.71
C MET A 200 7.58 -5.22 -0.28
N GLY A 201 8.54 -4.31 -0.04
CA GLY A 201 9.12 -4.08 1.27
C GLY A 201 10.11 -5.16 1.71
N ALA A 202 10.31 -5.30 3.02
CA ALA A 202 11.14 -6.35 3.60
C ALA A 202 10.41 -7.71 3.52
N ALA A 203 10.17 -8.17 2.28
CA ALA A 203 9.51 -9.44 2.04
C ALA A 203 10.29 -10.58 2.73
N SER A 204 9.56 -11.50 3.36
CA SER A 204 10.20 -12.70 3.91
C SER A 204 10.78 -13.57 2.78
N ASP A 205 11.70 -14.47 3.13
CA ASP A 205 12.27 -15.40 2.15
C ASP A 205 11.17 -16.14 1.38
N VAL A 206 10.11 -16.58 2.06
CA VAL A 206 8.97 -17.28 1.46
C VAL A 206 8.23 -16.42 0.44
N THR A 207 8.00 -15.13 0.77
CA THR A 207 7.32 -14.20 -0.13
C THR A 207 8.19 -13.86 -1.33
N SER A 208 9.50 -13.71 -1.11
CA SER A 208 10.48 -13.43 -2.17
C SER A 208 10.62 -14.60 -3.15
N GLU A 209 10.60 -15.84 -2.67
CA GLU A 209 10.64 -17.05 -3.53
C GLU A 209 9.36 -17.23 -4.35
N ALA A 210 8.21 -16.80 -3.83
CA ALA A 210 6.93 -16.87 -4.52
C ALA A 210 6.74 -15.77 -5.58
N ALA A 211 7.50 -14.70 -5.52
CA ALA A 211 7.34 -13.53 -6.38
C ALA A 211 8.23 -13.61 -7.63
N GLY A 212 7.69 -13.15 -8.77
CA GLY A 212 8.45 -12.95 -10.01
C GLY A 212 9.33 -11.70 -9.99
N ALA A 213 9.00 -10.73 -9.12
CA ALA A 213 9.78 -9.52 -8.87
C ALA A 213 9.69 -9.12 -7.39
N VAL A 214 10.77 -8.54 -6.86
CA VAL A 214 10.82 -8.04 -5.47
C VAL A 214 11.25 -6.58 -5.48
N ILE A 215 10.42 -5.74 -4.89
CA ILE A 215 10.67 -4.32 -4.68
C ILE A 215 11.10 -4.14 -3.23
N MET A 216 12.35 -3.74 -3.00
CA MET A 216 12.97 -3.70 -1.68
C MET A 216 12.39 -2.64 -0.73
N ASP A 217 11.64 -1.70 -1.25
CA ASP A 217 10.92 -0.68 -0.49
C ASP A 217 9.40 -0.79 -0.73
N CYS A 218 8.62 0.00 -0.01
CA CYS A 218 7.17 0.04 -0.19
C CYS A 218 6.73 1.17 -1.14
N SER A 219 7.56 1.60 -2.10
CA SER A 219 7.24 2.70 -3.00
C SER A 219 6.40 2.26 -4.19
N LEU A 220 5.27 2.93 -4.42
CA LEU A 220 4.46 2.73 -5.63
C LEU A 220 5.19 3.22 -6.90
N GLU A 221 6.09 4.20 -6.75
CA GLU A 221 6.97 4.65 -7.82
C GLU A 221 7.83 3.50 -8.39
N ARG A 222 8.31 2.60 -7.53
CA ARG A 222 9.07 1.42 -7.97
C ARG A 222 8.23 0.40 -8.72
N VAL A 223 6.94 0.32 -8.42
CA VAL A 223 6.02 -0.52 -9.21
C VAL A 223 5.85 0.07 -10.61
N ASP A 224 5.72 1.39 -10.72
CA ASP A 224 5.65 2.09 -12.00
C ASP A 224 6.94 1.89 -12.82
N GLU A 225 8.11 2.09 -12.20
CA GLU A 225 9.41 1.81 -12.82
C GLU A 225 9.51 0.38 -13.36
N LEU A 226 8.99 -0.62 -12.62
CA LEU A 226 8.98 -2.01 -13.06
C LEU A 226 8.20 -2.17 -14.39
N PHE A 227 7.04 -1.53 -14.54
CA PHE A 227 6.28 -1.56 -15.78
C PHE A 227 7.03 -0.91 -16.94
N HIS A 228 7.66 0.23 -16.71
CA HIS A 228 8.46 0.93 -17.73
C HIS A 228 9.69 0.10 -18.16
N ILE A 229 10.43 -0.47 -17.20
CA ILE A 229 11.59 -1.35 -17.47
C ILE A 229 11.13 -2.56 -18.28
N ALA A 230 10.06 -3.23 -17.86
CA ALA A 230 9.54 -4.42 -18.55
C ALA A 230 9.10 -4.11 -19.98
N SER A 231 8.37 -3.01 -20.19
CA SER A 231 7.91 -2.56 -21.51
C SER A 231 9.10 -2.26 -22.44
N ARG A 232 10.09 -1.52 -21.94
CA ARG A 232 11.32 -1.20 -22.66
C ARG A 232 12.10 -2.43 -23.03
N MET A 233 12.30 -3.34 -22.06
CA MET A 233 13.03 -4.60 -22.28
C MET A 233 12.35 -5.45 -23.35
N ARG A 234 11.01 -5.58 -23.28
CA ARG A 234 10.23 -6.28 -24.31
C ARG A 234 10.38 -5.66 -25.69
N SER A 235 10.34 -4.33 -25.78
CA SER A 235 10.49 -3.61 -27.05
C SER A 235 11.86 -3.86 -27.68
N ILE A 236 12.94 -3.73 -26.91
CA ILE A 236 14.32 -3.97 -27.38
C ILE A 236 14.53 -5.44 -27.77
N ALA A 237 14.02 -6.38 -26.97
CA ALA A 237 14.08 -7.80 -27.28
C ALA A 237 13.40 -8.15 -28.60
N LEU A 238 12.18 -7.61 -28.81
CA LEU A 238 11.46 -7.80 -30.08
C LEU A 238 12.18 -7.15 -31.28
N GLN A 239 12.76 -5.96 -31.10
CA GLN A 239 13.54 -5.31 -32.15
C GLN A 239 14.76 -6.17 -32.53
N SER A 240 15.49 -6.72 -31.57
CA SER A 240 16.63 -7.59 -31.82
C SER A 240 16.23 -8.88 -32.51
N ALA A 241 15.17 -9.56 -32.00
CA ALA A 241 14.72 -10.83 -32.54
C ALA A 241 14.13 -10.69 -33.95
N VAL A 242 13.16 -9.79 -34.13
CA VAL A 242 12.48 -9.61 -35.42
C VAL A 242 13.41 -8.96 -36.44
N GLY A 243 14.21 -7.97 -36.02
CA GLY A 243 15.20 -7.33 -36.89
C GLY A 243 16.28 -8.29 -37.36
N GLY A 244 16.83 -9.09 -36.45
CA GLY A 244 17.81 -10.14 -36.78
C GLY A 244 17.24 -11.19 -37.75
N MET A 245 16.03 -11.71 -37.47
CA MET A 245 15.39 -12.66 -38.36
C MET A 245 15.12 -12.08 -39.76
N ALA A 246 14.61 -10.86 -39.83
CA ALA A 246 14.35 -10.18 -41.12
C ALA A 246 15.63 -9.98 -41.92
N ALA A 247 16.71 -9.53 -41.27
CA ALA A 247 18.00 -9.36 -41.90
C ALA A 247 18.59 -10.71 -42.40
N SER A 248 18.49 -11.77 -41.61
CA SER A 248 18.95 -13.13 -41.99
C SER A 248 18.13 -13.68 -43.17
N LEU A 249 16.81 -13.50 -43.17
CA LEU A 249 15.94 -13.92 -44.31
C LEU A 249 16.29 -13.13 -45.59
N ALA A 250 16.56 -11.84 -45.49
CA ALA A 250 17.00 -11.04 -46.61
C ALA A 250 18.35 -11.51 -47.17
N GLY A 251 19.32 -11.83 -46.27
CA GLY A 251 20.62 -12.40 -46.62
C GLY A 251 20.49 -13.76 -47.32
N MET A 252 19.63 -14.65 -46.80
CA MET A 252 19.32 -15.93 -47.48
C MET A 252 18.71 -15.73 -48.86
N GLY A 253 17.80 -14.77 -49.05
CA GLY A 253 17.25 -14.44 -50.38
C GLY A 253 18.30 -13.95 -51.35
N LEU A 254 19.25 -13.10 -50.93
CA LEU A 254 20.38 -12.65 -51.76
C LEU A 254 21.32 -13.79 -52.10
N ALA A 255 21.59 -14.70 -51.17
CA ALA A 255 22.42 -15.88 -51.42
C ALA A 255 21.75 -16.84 -52.41
N ALA A 256 20.46 -17.10 -52.31
CA ALA A 256 19.66 -17.92 -53.22
C ALA A 256 19.61 -17.32 -54.64
N ALA A 257 19.60 -15.99 -54.76
CA ALA A 257 19.70 -15.28 -56.05
C ALA A 257 21.14 -15.22 -56.64
N GLY A 258 22.13 -15.79 -55.94
CA GLY A 258 23.51 -15.83 -56.44
C GLY A 258 24.33 -14.55 -56.19
N PHE A 259 23.82 -13.58 -55.43
CA PHE A 259 24.51 -12.34 -55.11
C PHE A 259 25.54 -12.46 -53.96
N LEU A 260 25.47 -13.52 -53.15
CA LEU A 260 26.34 -13.75 -51.99
C LEU A 260 27.11 -15.03 -52.14
N THR A 261 28.47 -14.98 -52.00
CA THR A 261 29.25 -16.17 -51.83
C THR A 261 29.12 -16.75 -50.41
N PRO A 262 29.39 -18.04 -50.21
CA PRO A 262 29.25 -18.64 -48.87
C PRO A 262 30.07 -17.92 -47.79
N ALA A 263 31.29 -17.46 -48.10
CA ALA A 263 32.10 -16.74 -47.16
C ALA A 263 31.56 -15.35 -46.83
N ALA A 264 31.00 -14.63 -47.82
CA ALA A 264 30.39 -13.34 -47.60
C ALA A 264 29.07 -13.50 -46.81
N GLY A 265 28.29 -14.57 -47.06
CA GLY A 265 27.11 -14.89 -46.28
C GLY A 265 27.40 -15.16 -44.81
N ALA A 266 28.48 -15.91 -44.49
CA ALA A 266 28.91 -16.16 -43.13
C ALA A 266 29.32 -14.86 -42.41
N LEU A 267 30.09 -14.00 -43.05
CA LEU A 267 30.47 -12.70 -42.48
C LEU A 267 29.23 -11.77 -42.24
N LEU A 268 28.29 -11.80 -43.17
CA LEU A 268 27.03 -11.06 -43.02
C LEU A 268 26.21 -11.53 -41.81
N GLN A 269 26.14 -12.86 -41.61
CA GLN A 269 25.42 -13.42 -40.45
C GLN A 269 26.10 -13.02 -39.15
N GLU A 270 27.45 -13.12 -39.03
CA GLU A 270 28.17 -12.64 -37.85
C GLU A 270 27.93 -11.17 -37.57
N ALA A 271 27.87 -10.32 -38.62
CA ALA A 271 27.59 -8.90 -38.48
C ALA A 271 26.16 -8.66 -37.95
N ILE A 272 25.18 -9.43 -38.43
CA ILE A 272 23.77 -9.37 -37.95
C ILE A 272 23.69 -9.74 -36.46
N ASP A 273 24.40 -10.81 -36.05
CA ASP A 273 24.41 -11.27 -34.68
C ASP A 273 25.05 -10.25 -33.74
N VAL A 274 26.17 -9.65 -34.15
CA VAL A 274 26.81 -8.57 -33.39
C VAL A 274 25.90 -7.37 -33.23
N VAL A 275 25.21 -6.94 -34.31
CA VAL A 275 24.26 -5.82 -34.25
C VAL A 275 23.08 -6.15 -33.33
N ALA A 276 22.55 -7.37 -33.38
CA ALA A 276 21.45 -7.82 -32.50
C ALA A 276 21.87 -7.79 -31.01
N VAL A 277 23.10 -8.25 -30.71
CA VAL A 277 23.66 -8.21 -29.34
C VAL A 277 23.87 -6.77 -28.87
N LEU A 278 24.46 -5.91 -29.70
CA LEU A 278 24.67 -4.49 -29.38
C LEU A 278 23.33 -3.77 -29.15
N ASN A 279 22.30 -4.10 -29.94
CA ASN A 279 20.95 -3.55 -29.71
C ASN A 279 20.37 -4.06 -28.38
N ALA A 280 20.57 -5.33 -28.03
CA ALA A 280 20.11 -5.90 -26.77
C ALA A 280 20.79 -5.22 -25.55
N LEU A 281 22.07 -4.87 -25.64
CA LEU A 281 22.78 -4.16 -24.59
C LEU A 281 22.21 -2.79 -24.25
N ARG A 282 21.40 -2.19 -25.15
CA ARG A 282 20.68 -0.94 -24.85
C ARG A 282 19.72 -1.04 -23.67
N VAL A 283 19.34 -2.26 -23.28
CA VAL A 283 18.52 -2.47 -22.06
C VAL A 283 19.26 -1.95 -20.82
N SER A 284 20.56 -2.14 -20.73
CA SER A 284 21.37 -1.71 -19.58
C SER A 284 21.63 -0.19 -19.52
N TRP A 285 21.35 0.54 -20.58
CA TRP A 285 21.51 1.98 -20.58
C TRP A 285 20.36 2.64 -19.83
N HIS A 286 20.69 3.40 -18.79
CA HIS A 286 19.71 4.06 -17.95
C HIS A 286 19.01 5.19 -18.72
N PRO A 287 17.68 5.16 -18.92
CA PRO A 287 16.95 6.34 -19.37
C PRO A 287 16.87 7.31 -18.18
N GLY A 288 17.09 8.57 -18.36
CA GLY A 288 17.20 9.56 -17.29
C GLY A 288 15.98 9.63 -16.32
N SER A 289 14.80 9.17 -16.72
CA SER A 289 13.62 9.00 -15.86
C SER A 289 13.01 7.63 -16.14
N LEU A 290 12.74 6.86 -15.09
CA LEU A 290 12.12 5.54 -15.16
C LEU A 290 10.63 5.58 -14.81
N THR A 291 10.16 6.66 -14.19
CA THR A 291 8.75 6.87 -13.84
C THR A 291 8.23 8.15 -14.48
N ASP A 292 6.97 8.20 -14.85
CA ASP A 292 6.29 9.34 -15.46
C ASP A 292 5.04 9.78 -14.70
N TYR A 293 4.70 9.12 -13.57
CA TYR A 293 3.65 9.60 -12.70
C TYR A 293 4.20 10.50 -11.57
N ARG A 294 3.50 11.58 -11.24
CA ARG A 294 3.81 12.50 -10.13
C ARG A 294 2.53 13.03 -9.50
#